data_ae2feedbecca0844b107c1752553b166
#
_entry.id   ae2feedbecca0844b107c1752553b166
#
_cell.length_a   1.000
_cell.length_b   1.000
_cell.length_c   1.000
_cell.angle_alpha   90.00
_cell.angle_beta   90.00
_cell.angle_gamma   90.00
#
_symmetry.space_group_name_H-M   'P 1'
#
loop_
_entity.id
_entity.type
_entity.pdbx_description
1 polymer ?
#
loop_
_entity_poly.entity_id
_entity_poly.type
_entity_poly.pdbx_seq_one_letter_code
_entity_poly.pdbx_strand_id
1 'polypeptide(L)'
;MSGPKPDKILEIKPLPVEQLLLDPENPRLESVAKTTDQLELIMAMWREMAVNEVALSIAANGFFEEEPLFAVPAPKEKGEPRYFVVEGNRRLTAVKLLLNDDLRKSVKSTDLPLLSAEAKSKLRSLPVSIYDKREDLWAYFGFRHVNGPKEWDSLSTAA
;
A
#
# COMPACT_ATOMS: atom_id res chain seq x y z
N MET A 1 25.14 12.42 8.53
CA MET A 1 24.55 12.54 8.12
C MET A 1 23.57 12.47 8.53
N SER A 2 23.01 12.65 8.65
CA SER A 2 22.17 12.82 9.21
C SER A 2 20.92 12.61 8.84
N GLY A 3 19.99 12.23 9.48
CA GLY A 3 18.64 12.00 9.16
C GLY A 3 18.47 10.99 8.09
N PRO A 4 17.27 10.81 7.63
CA PRO A 4 17.05 9.93 6.49
C PRO A 4 17.73 10.50 5.30
N LYS A 5 18.44 9.69 4.63
CA LYS A 5 19.20 10.16 3.52
C LYS A 5 18.45 10.01 2.24
N PRO A 6 18.40 11.05 1.45
CA PRO A 6 17.72 10.94 0.17
C PRO A 6 18.30 9.86 -0.71
N ASP A 7 19.57 9.57 -0.56
CA ASP A 7 20.17 8.53 -1.36
C ASP A 7 19.71 7.15 -0.96
N LYS A 8 19.09 7.03 0.21
CA LYS A 8 18.49 5.77 0.59
C LYS A 8 17.15 5.58 -0.08
N ILE A 9 16.58 6.63 -0.55
CA ILE A 9 15.41 6.52 -1.35
C ILE A 9 15.88 6.14 -2.70
N LEU A 10 16.04 4.90 -2.90
CA LEU A 10 16.55 4.43 -4.05
C LEU A 10 15.71 4.81 -5.17
N GLU A 11 15.79 4.22 -6.21
CA GLU A 11 15.01 4.48 -7.35
C GLU A 11 13.60 4.01 -7.12
N ILE A 12 12.68 4.68 -7.73
CA ILE A 12 11.30 4.22 -7.80
C ILE A 12 11.22 3.30 -8.98
N LYS A 13 10.76 2.08 -8.76
CA LYS A 13 10.63 1.15 -9.86
C LYS A 13 9.28 0.50 -9.87
N PRO A 14 8.82 0.08 -11.04
CA PRO A 14 7.56 -0.64 -11.10
C PRO A 14 7.74 -2.05 -10.57
N LEU A 15 6.84 -2.48 -9.70
CA LEU A 15 6.84 -3.83 -9.19
C LEU A 15 5.50 -4.47 -9.43
N PRO A 16 5.47 -5.76 -9.75
CA PRO A 16 4.19 -6.47 -9.91
C PRO A 16 3.40 -6.46 -8.62
N VAL A 17 2.11 -6.26 -8.74
CA VAL A 17 1.23 -6.18 -7.57
C VAL A 17 1.29 -7.47 -6.74
N GLU A 18 1.46 -8.61 -7.39
CA GLU A 18 1.49 -9.86 -6.64
C GLU A 18 2.72 -10.01 -5.77
N GLN A 19 3.75 -9.18 -5.97
CA GLN A 19 4.90 -9.16 -5.08
C GLN A 19 4.73 -8.20 -3.91
N LEU A 20 3.63 -7.48 -3.86
CA LEU A 20 3.39 -6.47 -2.84
C LEU A 20 2.39 -6.98 -1.82
N LEU A 21 2.76 -6.90 -0.56
CA LEU A 21 1.96 -7.40 0.55
C LEU A 21 1.63 -6.24 1.49
N LEU A 22 0.46 -6.33 2.12
CA LEU A 22 0.17 -5.42 3.22
C LEU A 22 1.11 -5.73 4.37
N ASP A 23 1.54 -4.71 5.08
CA ASP A 23 2.53 -4.86 6.13
C ASP A 23 1.84 -5.12 7.47
N PRO A 24 1.93 -6.34 8.01
CA PRO A 24 1.25 -6.64 9.26
C PRO A 24 1.82 -5.87 10.45
N GLU A 25 3.02 -5.31 10.33
CA GLU A 25 3.62 -4.54 11.41
C GLU A 25 3.31 -3.06 11.32
N ASN A 26 2.51 -2.66 10.35
CA ASN A 26 2.10 -1.27 10.23
C ASN A 26 1.17 -0.94 11.40
N PRO A 27 1.49 0.08 12.22
CA PRO A 27 0.65 0.36 13.39
C PRO A 27 -0.80 0.63 13.05
N ARG A 28 -1.05 1.21 11.88
CA ARG A 28 -2.41 1.49 11.47
C ARG A 28 -3.18 0.20 11.21
N LEU A 29 -2.53 -0.77 10.62
CA LEU A 29 -3.16 -2.05 10.38
C LEU A 29 -3.32 -2.83 11.66
N GLU A 30 -2.37 -2.75 12.57
CA GLU A 30 -2.48 -3.43 13.85
C GLU A 30 -3.67 -2.94 14.64
N SER A 31 -4.03 -1.68 14.46
CA SER A 31 -5.16 -1.13 15.21
C SER A 31 -6.49 -1.71 14.74
N VAL A 32 -6.56 -2.26 13.53
CA VAL A 32 -7.81 -2.81 13.02
C VAL A 32 -7.79 -4.33 12.93
N ALA A 33 -6.61 -4.95 12.86
CA ALA A 33 -6.55 -6.41 12.79
C ALA A 33 -5.17 -6.88 13.20
N LYS A 34 -5.10 -7.70 14.23
CA LYS A 34 -3.83 -8.28 14.66
C LYS A 34 -3.67 -9.63 14.01
N THR A 35 -3.20 -9.62 12.78
CA THR A 35 -3.07 -10.83 12.02
C THR A 35 -1.95 -10.65 11.01
N THR A 36 -1.37 -11.75 10.57
CA THR A 36 -0.41 -11.73 9.47
C THR A 36 -1.03 -12.26 8.18
N ASP A 37 -2.28 -12.69 8.22
CA ASP A 37 -2.93 -13.22 7.04
C ASP A 37 -3.36 -12.11 6.11
N GLN A 38 -2.91 -12.16 4.88
CA GLN A 38 -3.14 -11.08 3.92
C GLN A 38 -4.62 -10.88 3.63
N LEU A 39 -5.38 -11.96 3.51
CA LEU A 39 -6.80 -11.82 3.24
C LEU A 39 -7.50 -11.11 4.40
N GLU A 40 -7.15 -11.47 5.63
CA GLU A 40 -7.75 -10.81 6.78
C GLU A 40 -7.38 -9.34 6.85
N LEU A 41 -6.14 -9.02 6.49
CA LEU A 41 -5.72 -7.62 6.45
C LEU A 41 -6.51 -6.85 5.40
N ILE A 42 -6.69 -7.45 4.24
CA ILE A 42 -7.46 -6.81 3.17
C ILE A 42 -8.90 -6.58 3.60
N MET A 43 -9.50 -7.59 4.23
CA MET A 43 -10.87 -7.46 4.69
C MET A 43 -11.01 -6.38 5.76
N ALA A 44 -10.02 -6.29 6.65
CA ALA A 44 -10.04 -5.24 7.67
C ALA A 44 -9.89 -3.86 7.05
N MET A 45 -9.01 -3.73 6.08
CA MET A 45 -8.85 -2.46 5.38
C MET A 45 -10.15 -2.05 4.70
N TRP A 46 -10.78 -3.00 4.03
CA TRP A 46 -12.04 -2.73 3.36
C TRP A 46 -13.10 -2.23 4.34
N ARG A 47 -13.17 -2.88 5.49
CA ARG A 47 -14.19 -2.58 6.48
C ARG A 47 -13.96 -1.25 7.18
N GLU A 48 -12.67 -0.91 7.45
CA GLU A 48 -12.36 0.19 8.34
C GLU A 48 -11.77 1.42 7.67
N MET A 49 -11.27 1.32 6.45
CA MET A 49 -10.44 2.37 5.90
C MET A 49 -10.98 3.01 4.62
N ALA A 50 -12.26 2.84 4.36
CA ALA A 50 -12.91 3.48 3.21
C ALA A 50 -12.17 3.23 1.91
N VAL A 51 -11.80 1.98 1.69
CA VAL A 51 -11.03 1.61 0.50
C VAL A 51 -11.84 1.83 -0.77
N ASN A 52 -13.16 1.73 -0.68
CA ASN A 52 -14.00 1.92 -1.86
C ASN A 52 -13.82 3.30 -2.48
N GLU A 53 -13.60 4.33 -1.66
CA GLU A 53 -13.37 5.68 -2.20
C GLU A 53 -12.08 5.74 -3.00
N VAL A 54 -11.03 5.12 -2.46
CA VAL A 54 -9.76 5.09 -3.15
C VAL A 54 -9.87 4.29 -4.44
N ALA A 55 -10.59 3.18 -4.39
CA ALA A 55 -10.74 2.34 -5.56
C ALA A 55 -11.49 3.06 -6.67
N LEU A 56 -12.52 3.84 -6.33
CA LEU A 56 -13.23 4.61 -7.33
C LEU A 56 -12.30 5.63 -7.98
N SER A 57 -11.48 6.29 -7.18
CA SER A 57 -10.54 7.26 -7.71
C SER A 57 -9.52 6.63 -8.63
N ILE A 58 -8.98 5.49 -8.23
CA ILE A 58 -7.98 4.80 -9.05
C ILE A 58 -8.62 4.28 -10.34
N ALA A 59 -9.86 3.79 -10.25
CA ALA A 59 -10.55 3.31 -11.44
C ALA A 59 -10.77 4.44 -12.44
N ALA A 60 -11.03 5.63 -11.95
CA ALA A 60 -11.32 6.77 -12.81
C ALA A 60 -10.05 7.42 -13.35
N ASN A 61 -9.01 7.49 -12.54
CA ASN A 61 -7.83 8.30 -12.87
C ASN A 61 -6.55 7.52 -13.02
N GLY A 62 -6.56 6.23 -12.68
CA GLY A 62 -5.34 5.44 -12.67
C GLY A 62 -4.55 5.67 -11.40
N PHE A 63 -3.43 4.96 -11.28
CA PHE A 63 -2.53 5.10 -10.14
C PHE A 63 -1.47 6.12 -10.50
N PHE A 64 -1.30 7.13 -9.66
CA PHE A 64 -0.39 8.22 -9.97
C PHE A 64 1.05 7.81 -9.69
N GLU A 65 1.89 7.95 -10.71
CA GLU A 65 3.30 7.61 -10.57
C GLU A 65 4.04 8.56 -9.65
N GLU A 66 3.50 9.76 -9.50
CA GLU A 66 4.10 10.75 -8.60
C GLU A 66 3.92 10.40 -7.15
N GLU A 67 3.07 9.42 -6.84
CA GLU A 67 2.81 9.02 -5.46
C GLU A 67 3.10 7.54 -5.31
N PRO A 68 4.37 7.15 -5.28
CA PRO A 68 4.69 5.73 -5.19
C PRO A 68 4.35 5.15 -3.83
N LEU A 69 4.24 3.85 -3.80
CA LEU A 69 4.17 3.13 -2.54
C LEU A 69 5.57 3.06 -1.94
N PHE A 70 5.65 2.94 -0.63
CA PHE A 70 6.93 2.76 0.05
C PHE A 70 6.96 1.38 0.66
N ALA A 71 8.02 0.63 0.38
CA ALA A 71 8.05 -0.77 0.76
C ALA A 71 9.45 -1.19 1.20
N VAL A 72 9.49 -2.32 1.92
CA VAL A 72 10.72 -2.94 2.35
C VAL A 72 10.67 -4.42 1.95
N PRO A 73 11.83 -5.06 1.77
CA PRO A 73 11.81 -6.48 1.41
C PRO A 73 11.16 -7.31 2.52
N ALA A 74 10.32 -8.24 2.11
CA ALA A 74 9.76 -9.21 3.03
C ALA A 74 10.72 -10.38 3.15
N PRO A 75 10.58 -11.20 4.21
CA PRO A 75 11.44 -12.36 4.33
C PRO A 75 11.34 -13.22 3.09
N LYS A 76 12.49 -13.63 2.62
CA LYS A 76 12.55 -14.36 1.37
C LYS A 76 12.04 -15.76 1.56
N GLU A 77 11.13 -16.15 0.71
CA GLU A 77 10.65 -17.52 0.65
C GLU A 77 10.94 -18.03 -0.73
N LYS A 78 10.45 -19.18 -1.02
CA LYS A 78 10.65 -19.72 -2.35
C LYS A 78 9.99 -18.84 -3.38
N GLY A 79 10.64 -18.69 -4.50
CA GLY A 79 10.06 -17.97 -5.62
C GLY A 79 10.55 -16.55 -5.67
N GLU A 80 9.68 -15.66 -6.10
CA GLU A 80 10.07 -14.31 -6.38
C GLU A 80 10.15 -13.47 -5.14
N PRO A 81 10.92 -12.40 -5.16
CA PRO A 81 11.00 -11.52 -4.00
C PRO A 81 9.64 -10.89 -3.74
N ARG A 82 9.38 -10.64 -2.46
CA ARG A 82 8.16 -9.98 -2.06
C ARG A 82 8.51 -8.81 -1.15
N TYR A 83 7.59 -7.88 -1.05
CA TYR A 83 7.82 -6.63 -0.34
C TYR A 83 6.62 -6.29 0.52
N PHE A 84 6.88 -5.83 1.73
CA PHE A 84 5.83 -5.29 2.58
C PHE A 84 5.68 -3.81 2.30
N VAL A 85 4.47 -3.38 1.99
CA VAL A 85 4.19 -1.98 1.75
C VAL A 85 4.00 -1.29 3.08
N VAL A 86 4.91 -0.40 3.43
CA VAL A 86 4.87 0.30 4.71
C VAL A 86 3.96 1.51 4.61
N GLU A 87 3.96 2.20 3.48
CA GLU A 87 3.10 3.35 3.27
C GLU A 87 2.37 3.18 1.94
N GLY A 88 1.05 3.32 1.99
CA GLY A 88 0.23 3.18 0.81
C GLY A 88 -0.64 1.92 0.83
N ASN A 89 -0.84 1.32 1.99
CA ASN A 89 -1.61 0.07 2.08
C ASN A 89 -3.05 0.24 1.63
N ARG A 90 -3.61 1.42 1.83
CA ARG A 90 -4.99 1.67 1.40
C ARG A 90 -5.09 1.63 -0.11
N ARG A 91 -4.13 2.25 -0.80
CA ARG A 91 -4.11 2.21 -2.25
C ARG A 91 -3.79 0.82 -2.77
N LEU A 92 -2.87 0.14 -2.11
CA LEU A 92 -2.55 -1.23 -2.52
C LEU A 92 -3.77 -2.14 -2.40
N THR A 93 -4.50 -2.02 -1.31
CA THR A 93 -5.72 -2.81 -1.13
C THR A 93 -6.72 -2.51 -2.24
N ALA A 94 -6.89 -1.23 -2.58
CA ALA A 94 -7.80 -0.86 -3.64
C ALA A 94 -7.40 -1.51 -4.96
N VAL A 95 -6.12 -1.47 -5.30
CA VAL A 95 -5.66 -2.05 -6.56
C VAL A 95 -5.86 -3.57 -6.55
N LYS A 96 -5.53 -4.23 -5.44
CA LYS A 96 -5.72 -5.68 -5.39
C LYS A 96 -7.18 -6.06 -5.59
N LEU A 97 -8.09 -5.30 -5.01
CA LEU A 97 -9.52 -5.58 -5.19
C LEU A 97 -9.97 -5.30 -6.61
N LEU A 98 -9.45 -4.26 -7.24
CA LEU A 98 -9.80 -3.97 -8.62
C LEU A 98 -9.29 -5.03 -9.58
N LEU A 99 -8.20 -5.68 -9.24
CA LEU A 99 -7.58 -6.68 -10.11
C LEU A 99 -8.08 -8.09 -9.89
N ASN A 100 -8.67 -8.37 -8.72
CA ASN A 100 -8.92 -9.77 -8.34
C ASN A 100 -10.37 -9.98 -7.96
N ASP A 101 -11.08 -10.73 -8.80
CA ASP A 101 -12.51 -10.96 -8.60
C ASP A 101 -12.79 -11.78 -7.34
N ASP A 102 -11.90 -12.72 -7.01
CA ASP A 102 -12.08 -13.53 -5.81
C ASP A 102 -11.99 -12.67 -4.55
N LEU A 103 -11.06 -11.72 -4.54
CA LEU A 103 -10.97 -10.80 -3.41
C LEU A 103 -12.21 -9.94 -3.29
N ARG A 104 -12.76 -9.49 -4.42
CA ARG A 104 -14.00 -8.73 -4.38
C ARG A 104 -15.09 -9.53 -3.72
N LYS A 105 -15.19 -10.80 -4.05
CA LYS A 105 -16.22 -11.64 -3.47
C LYS A 105 -15.99 -11.81 -1.98
N SER A 106 -14.74 -11.91 -1.58
CA SER A 106 -14.41 -12.06 -0.16
C SER A 106 -14.87 -10.89 0.68
N VAL A 107 -14.79 -9.69 0.14
CA VAL A 107 -15.25 -8.50 0.86
C VAL A 107 -16.71 -8.18 0.55
N LYS A 108 -17.34 -9.00 -0.28
CA LYS A 108 -18.76 -8.87 -0.64
C LYS A 108 -19.06 -7.52 -1.24
N SER A 109 -18.13 -7.03 -2.04
CA SER A 109 -18.30 -5.72 -2.65
C SER A 109 -19.10 -5.85 -3.94
N THR A 110 -20.16 -5.07 -4.05
CA THR A 110 -20.91 -4.96 -5.29
C THR A 110 -20.75 -3.59 -5.91
N ASP A 111 -20.01 -2.71 -5.24
CA ASP A 111 -19.92 -1.32 -5.66
C ASP A 111 -18.66 -0.99 -6.42
N LEU A 112 -17.67 -1.90 -6.41
CA LEU A 112 -16.43 -1.61 -7.08
C LEU A 112 -16.62 -1.68 -8.59
N PRO A 113 -16.06 -0.72 -9.31
CA PRO A 113 -16.20 -0.73 -10.77
C PRO A 113 -15.47 -1.91 -11.39
N LEU A 114 -15.96 -2.31 -12.54
CA LEU A 114 -15.30 -3.34 -13.33
C LEU A 114 -14.39 -2.64 -14.33
N LEU A 115 -13.13 -3.03 -14.35
CA LEU A 115 -12.16 -2.41 -15.24
C LEU A 115 -12.03 -3.20 -16.53
N SER A 116 -11.72 -2.49 -17.58
CA SER A 116 -11.38 -3.14 -18.85
C SER A 116 -10.06 -3.89 -18.69
N ALA A 117 -9.79 -4.78 -19.62
CA ALA A 117 -8.53 -5.51 -19.62
C ALA A 117 -7.35 -4.55 -19.71
N GLU A 118 -7.52 -3.48 -20.49
CA GLU A 118 -6.45 -2.51 -20.64
C GLU A 118 -6.20 -1.77 -19.33
N ALA A 119 -7.25 -1.35 -18.65
CA ALA A 119 -7.10 -0.66 -17.37
C ALA A 119 -6.46 -1.57 -16.32
N LYS A 120 -6.87 -2.85 -16.30
CA LYS A 120 -6.26 -3.79 -15.37
C LYS A 120 -4.78 -3.97 -15.67
N SER A 121 -4.44 -4.04 -16.95
CA SER A 121 -3.05 -4.21 -17.34
C SER A 121 -2.17 -3.10 -16.78
N LYS A 122 -2.69 -1.88 -16.80
CA LYS A 122 -1.92 -0.74 -16.29
C LYS A 122 -1.72 -0.79 -14.78
N LEU A 123 -2.62 -1.45 -14.08
CA LEU A 123 -2.52 -1.54 -12.62
C LEU A 123 -1.72 -2.74 -12.12
N ARG A 124 -1.28 -3.62 -13.02
CA ARG A 124 -0.59 -4.82 -12.58
C ARG A 124 0.81 -4.55 -12.07
N SER A 125 1.39 -3.40 -12.40
CA SER A 125 2.66 -2.96 -11.82
C SER A 125 2.43 -1.58 -11.24
N LEU A 126 2.98 -1.35 -10.05
CA LEU A 126 2.82 -0.08 -9.37
C LEU A 126 4.18 0.53 -9.07
N PRO A 127 4.27 1.86 -9.03
CA PRO A 127 5.53 2.50 -8.68
C PRO A 127 5.83 2.31 -7.19
N VAL A 128 7.02 1.85 -6.88
CA VAL A 128 7.40 1.54 -5.51
C VAL A 128 8.78 2.09 -5.23
N SER A 129 8.90 2.78 -4.11
CA SER A 129 10.19 3.21 -3.60
C SER A 129 10.60 2.21 -2.54
N ILE A 130 11.73 1.54 -2.74
CA ILE A 130 12.14 0.44 -1.90
C ILE A 130 13.22 0.88 -0.93
N TYR A 131 13.02 0.58 0.34
CA TYR A 131 14.00 0.82 1.39
C TYR A 131 14.46 -0.51 1.94
N ASP A 132 15.64 -0.52 2.52
CA ASP A 132 16.17 -1.78 3.05
C ASP A 132 15.48 -2.20 4.32
N LYS A 133 15.12 -1.25 5.17
CA LYS A 133 14.56 -1.55 6.49
C LYS A 133 13.43 -0.62 6.81
N ARG A 134 12.47 -1.14 7.59
CA ARG A 134 11.37 -0.32 8.06
C ARG A 134 11.85 0.88 8.86
N GLU A 135 12.94 0.69 9.62
CA GLU A 135 13.46 1.78 10.44
C GLU A 135 13.84 3.00 9.61
N ASP A 136 14.36 2.76 8.41
CA ASP A 136 14.70 3.87 7.53
C ASP A 136 13.46 4.66 7.14
N LEU A 137 12.38 3.96 6.86
CA LEU A 137 11.13 4.61 6.50
C LEU A 137 10.50 5.30 7.70
N TRP A 138 10.53 4.65 8.85
CA TRP A 138 9.95 5.25 10.04
C TRP A 138 10.68 6.53 10.41
N ALA A 139 12.00 6.52 10.29
CA ALA A 139 12.77 7.73 10.56
C ALA A 139 12.39 8.85 9.60
N TYR A 140 12.22 8.51 8.33
CA TYR A 140 11.82 9.50 7.35
C TYR A 140 10.45 10.08 7.65
N PHE A 141 9.48 9.22 7.90
CA PHE A 141 8.13 9.68 8.20
C PHE A 141 8.04 10.33 9.58
N GLY A 142 8.83 9.84 10.53
CA GLY A 142 8.88 10.46 11.83
C GLY A 142 9.42 11.86 11.79
N PHE A 143 10.44 12.08 10.99
CA PHE A 143 10.98 13.41 10.80
C PHE A 143 9.93 14.35 10.22
N ARG A 144 9.22 13.89 9.20
CA ARG A 144 8.15 14.69 8.61
C ARG A 144 7.03 14.94 9.60
N HIS A 145 6.73 13.92 10.39
CA HIS A 145 5.68 14.03 11.39
C HIS A 145 6.06 15.05 12.47
N VAL A 146 7.31 15.01 12.91
CA VAL A 146 7.79 15.97 13.91
C VAL A 146 7.63 17.40 13.39
N ASN A 147 7.85 17.58 12.11
CA ASN A 147 7.74 18.91 11.52
C ASN A 147 6.30 19.33 11.30
N GLY A 148 5.38 18.38 11.23
CA GLY A 148 3.99 18.71 11.01
C GLY A 148 3.07 17.69 11.65
N PRO A 149 3.08 17.62 12.99
CA PRO A 149 2.31 16.57 13.64
C PRO A 149 0.84 16.61 13.35
N LYS A 150 0.28 17.79 13.21
CA LYS A 150 -1.15 17.87 12.92
C LYS A 150 -1.46 17.36 11.52
N GLU A 151 -0.59 17.66 10.59
CA GLU A 151 -0.76 17.13 9.25
C GLU A 151 -0.64 15.62 9.26
N TRP A 152 0.28 15.12 10.04
CA TRP A 152 0.44 13.68 10.13
C TRP A 152 -0.82 13.03 10.66
N ASP A 153 -1.39 13.60 11.71
CA ASP A 153 -2.60 13.05 12.28
C ASP A 153 -3.75 13.08 11.28
N SER A 154 -3.86 14.17 10.55
CA SER A 154 -4.88 14.28 9.52
C SER A 154 -4.69 13.22 8.46
N LEU A 155 -3.46 13.05 8.00
CA LEU A 155 -3.17 12.05 7.00
C LEU A 155 -3.44 10.65 7.52
N SER A 156 -3.08 10.39 8.76
CA SER A 156 -3.37 9.11 9.36
C SER A 156 -4.85 8.83 9.39
N THR A 157 -5.61 9.83 9.75
CA THR A 157 -7.05 9.69 9.83
C THR A 157 -7.65 9.52 8.44
N ALA A 158 -7.17 10.29 7.50
CA ALA A 158 -7.69 10.22 6.15
C ALA A 158 -7.26 8.95 5.42
N ALA A 159 -6.09 8.47 5.76
CA ALA A 159 -5.58 7.29 5.12
C ALA A 159 -6.22 6.05 5.68
#